data_684dea32c78fbeae7a53652bd07db0aa
#
_entry.id   684dea32c78fbeae7a53652bd07db0aa
#
_cell.length_a   1.000
_cell.length_b   1.000
_cell.length_c   1.000
_cell.angle_alpha   90.00
_cell.angle_beta   90.00
_cell.angle_gamma   90.00
#
_symmetry.space_group_name_H-M   'P 1'
#
loop_
_entity.id
_entity.type
_entity.pdbx_description
1 polymer ?
#
loop_
_entity_poly.entity_id
_entity_poly.type
_entity_poly.pdbx_seq_one_letter_code
_entity_poly.pdbx_strand_id
1 'polypeptide(L)'
;NFSQASSAGDKPMTRKELFAALDAPLHGLMPDDINYASEVDAALSRRPAFTARALSAAVALLVVALLVWAAWAPIDEVTHAEGAVVGSRRTQSVSNLEGGILQAVLVREGEVVEKGQVVAQLENVMAESSYRDALYKLVEHRLAIMRLEAMLRDEEPVFPSDLPVFLKEILGEEPDGVLVERARQIVDDQRNTWKAQSSKLRAELSMLEAQYAQRQSEVAEQLARKKQLDGSLVLETEQRDTAKRLLQRNNYSRMDYLGLEQKIIQTQGEIDMLAAAIPKTQAMMDEARQRIGSRVAEEQLAISQGINKRRTELGSVRESLTAGGDRVTRTEVRSPVRGSVKQILVNTVGGVVKPGEAIMDIVPMDESLLVEVRVRPQDVAFLRPGQDVMIKVSAYDFSIYGGLPGKLESISADTIEDKKGDFYYLVKVRTGETAIRRNDEILPIIPGMIVVADIIIGKKTVLDYILKPVMKARQNALTER
;
A
#
# COMPACT_ATOMS: atom_id res chain seq x y z
N ASN A 1 -0.78 -97.64 20.15
CA ASN A 1 0.27 -98.47 19.53
C ASN A 1 0.28 -98.36 18.02
N PHE A 2 1.36 -97.85 17.58
CA PHE A 2 2.15 -98.18 16.41
C PHE A 2 1.55 -97.92 15.02
N SER A 3 2.05 -97.00 14.30
CA SER A 3 3.38 -96.97 13.62
C SER A 3 3.34 -97.67 12.25
N GLN A 4 3.85 -96.97 11.34
CA GLN A 4 4.35 -97.35 10.00
C GLN A 4 3.26 -97.53 8.96
N ALA A 5 3.43 -97.04 7.77
CA ALA A 5 4.50 -96.60 6.99
C ALA A 5 3.98 -96.18 5.64
N SER A 6 4.74 -95.39 5.08
CA SER A 6 5.32 -95.54 3.73
C SER A 6 4.68 -94.77 2.60
N SER A 7 5.31 -93.71 2.31
CA SER A 7 5.82 -93.36 0.99
C SER A 7 5.24 -94.16 -0.19
N ALA A 8 4.34 -93.52 -0.95
CA ALA A 8 4.18 -93.89 -2.38
C ALA A 8 4.17 -92.63 -3.20
N GLY A 9 5.12 -92.50 -4.06
CA GLY A 9 5.47 -91.33 -4.86
C GLY A 9 4.34 -90.83 -5.74
N ASP A 10 4.23 -89.56 -5.68
CA ASP A 10 3.41 -88.78 -6.61
C ASP A 10 4.02 -88.82 -8.02
N LYS A 11 3.52 -89.76 -8.83
CA LYS A 11 3.81 -89.75 -10.24
C LYS A 11 2.91 -88.71 -10.91
N PRO A 12 3.45 -87.77 -11.67
CA PRO A 12 2.63 -86.80 -12.38
C PRO A 12 1.72 -87.56 -13.38
N MET A 13 0.43 -87.44 -13.17
CA MET A 13 -0.57 -87.96 -14.11
C MET A 13 -0.26 -87.50 -15.51
N THR A 14 -0.14 -88.46 -16.42
CA THR A 14 0.05 -88.15 -17.83
C THR A 14 -1.21 -87.47 -18.40
N ARG A 15 -1.04 -86.63 -19.38
CA ARG A 15 -2.12 -85.84 -20.04
C ARG A 15 -3.29 -86.77 -20.50
N LYS A 16 -3.03 -88.03 -20.79
CA LYS A 16 -4.01 -89.05 -21.15
C LYS A 16 -4.85 -89.52 -19.92
N GLU A 17 -4.22 -89.63 -18.75
CA GLU A 17 -4.89 -90.04 -17.51
C GLU A 17 -5.79 -88.91 -16.96
N LEU A 18 -5.36 -87.64 -17.14
CA LEU A 18 -6.17 -86.46 -16.82
C LEU A 18 -7.39 -86.36 -17.71
N PHE A 19 -7.25 -86.67 -18.99
CA PHE A 19 -8.42 -86.72 -19.91
C PHE A 19 -9.32 -87.90 -19.66
N ALA A 20 -8.82 -89.06 -19.21
CA ALA A 20 -9.62 -90.23 -18.86
C ALA A 20 -10.39 -90.01 -17.52
N ALA A 21 -9.82 -89.29 -16.55
CA ALA A 21 -10.51 -88.94 -15.32
C ALA A 21 -11.66 -87.91 -15.55
N LEU A 22 -11.50 -87.02 -16.55
CA LEU A 22 -12.54 -86.11 -16.99
C LEU A 22 -13.64 -86.79 -17.77
N ASP A 23 -13.42 -88.05 -18.22
CA ASP A 23 -14.34 -88.83 -18.96
C ASP A 23 -15.13 -89.88 -18.18
N ALA A 24 -15.02 -89.88 -16.83
CA ALA A 24 -15.81 -90.78 -15.98
C ALA A 24 -17.30 -90.37 -16.00
N PRO A 25 -18.23 -91.31 -16.09
CA PRO A 25 -19.66 -90.99 -16.16
C PRO A 25 -20.16 -90.38 -14.87
N LEU A 26 -20.79 -89.22 -14.97
CA LEU A 26 -21.32 -88.45 -13.86
C LEU A 26 -22.54 -89.08 -13.19
N HIS A 27 -23.17 -90.05 -13.73
CA HIS A 27 -24.28 -90.84 -13.18
C HIS A 27 -24.19 -92.24 -13.69
N GLY A 28 -24.17 -93.22 -12.88
CA GLY A 28 -23.89 -94.65 -13.05
C GLY A 28 -24.56 -95.45 -14.14
N LEU A 29 -24.88 -94.85 -15.26
CA LEU A 29 -25.49 -95.52 -16.47
C LEU A 29 -24.34 -95.86 -17.44
N MET A 30 -24.32 -97.11 -17.93
CA MET A 30 -23.44 -97.55 -18.98
C MET A 30 -23.85 -97.03 -20.35
N PRO A 31 -22.91 -96.89 -21.35
CA PRO A 31 -23.20 -96.31 -22.65
C PRO A 31 -24.37 -97.01 -23.39
N ASP A 32 -24.64 -98.30 -23.13
CA ASP A 32 -25.67 -99.09 -23.79
C ASP A 32 -27.09 -98.89 -23.17
N ASP A 33 -27.15 -98.34 -21.95
CA ASP A 33 -28.44 -98.09 -21.27
C ASP A 33 -29.14 -96.80 -21.69
N ILE A 34 -28.47 -95.96 -22.41
CA ILE A 34 -28.97 -94.65 -22.88
C ILE A 34 -30.17 -94.81 -23.82
N ASN A 35 -30.28 -95.95 -24.58
CA ASN A 35 -31.37 -96.17 -25.53
C ASN A 35 -32.68 -96.51 -24.86
N TYR A 36 -32.69 -96.86 -23.52
CA TYR A 36 -33.90 -97.24 -22.78
C TYR A 36 -34.28 -96.20 -21.71
N ALA A 37 -33.47 -95.09 -21.58
CA ALA A 37 -33.72 -93.99 -20.63
C ALA A 37 -34.78 -93.03 -21.19
N SER A 38 -35.53 -92.35 -20.32
CA SER A 38 -36.40 -91.26 -20.73
C SER A 38 -35.67 -90.18 -21.50
N GLU A 39 -36.34 -89.52 -22.44
CA GLU A 39 -35.73 -88.47 -23.29
C GLU A 39 -34.98 -87.40 -22.46
N VAL A 40 -35.42 -87.13 -21.22
CA VAL A 40 -34.82 -86.17 -20.30
C VAL A 40 -33.52 -86.72 -19.69
N ASP A 41 -33.52 -88.00 -19.27
CA ASP A 41 -32.33 -88.66 -18.67
C ASP A 41 -31.29 -88.95 -19.78
N ALA A 42 -31.72 -89.29 -21.00
CA ALA A 42 -30.85 -89.46 -22.17
C ALA A 42 -30.19 -88.08 -22.59
N ALA A 43 -30.92 -86.99 -22.48
CA ALA A 43 -30.37 -85.64 -22.70
C ALA A 43 -29.38 -85.20 -21.65
N LEU A 44 -29.63 -85.49 -20.38
CA LEU A 44 -28.74 -85.19 -19.24
C LEU A 44 -27.43 -86.00 -19.25
N SER A 45 -27.51 -87.26 -19.76
CA SER A 45 -26.34 -88.15 -19.87
C SER A 45 -25.46 -87.92 -21.07
N ARG A 46 -25.94 -87.19 -22.11
CA ARG A 46 -25.11 -86.83 -23.28
C ARG A 46 -24.04 -85.86 -22.87
N ARG A 47 -22.78 -86.25 -22.89
CA ARG A 47 -21.64 -85.43 -22.67
C ARG A 47 -21.54 -84.34 -23.74
N PRO A 48 -21.49 -83.06 -23.41
CA PRO A 48 -21.31 -82.08 -24.45
C PRO A 48 -19.95 -82.29 -25.11
N ALA A 49 -19.91 -82.18 -26.46
CA ALA A 49 -18.71 -82.31 -27.26
C ALA A 49 -17.61 -81.44 -26.79
N PHE A 50 -16.34 -81.86 -26.88
CA PHE A 50 -15.19 -81.12 -26.42
C PHE A 50 -15.17 -79.66 -26.93
N THR A 51 -15.65 -79.45 -28.18
CA THR A 51 -15.85 -78.13 -28.77
C THR A 51 -16.87 -77.27 -28.04
N ALA A 52 -17.94 -77.84 -27.51
CA ALA A 52 -18.96 -77.11 -26.75
C ALA A 52 -18.43 -76.70 -25.37
N ARG A 53 -17.63 -77.59 -24.71
CA ARG A 53 -16.94 -77.21 -23.42
C ARG A 53 -15.84 -76.18 -23.63
N ALA A 54 -15.06 -76.32 -24.72
CA ALA A 54 -14.04 -75.34 -25.03
C ALA A 54 -14.68 -73.97 -25.36
N LEU A 55 -15.82 -73.95 -26.10
CA LEU A 55 -16.54 -72.71 -26.36
C LEU A 55 -17.12 -72.10 -25.10
N SER A 56 -17.75 -72.91 -24.21
CA SER A 56 -18.30 -72.39 -22.94
C SER A 56 -17.20 -71.89 -22.00
N ALA A 57 -16.04 -72.56 -21.97
CA ALA A 57 -14.89 -72.12 -21.21
C ALA A 57 -14.31 -70.81 -21.79
N ALA A 58 -14.23 -70.70 -23.12
CA ALA A 58 -13.78 -69.47 -23.78
C ALA A 58 -14.75 -68.29 -23.53
N VAL A 59 -16.06 -68.54 -23.57
CA VAL A 59 -17.09 -67.53 -23.24
C VAL A 59 -17.00 -67.14 -21.78
N ALA A 60 -16.85 -68.11 -20.83
CA ALA A 60 -16.68 -67.83 -19.43
C ALA A 60 -15.41 -67.01 -19.12
N LEU A 61 -14.29 -67.33 -19.81
CA LEU A 61 -13.05 -66.60 -19.68
C LEU A 61 -13.16 -65.18 -20.23
N LEU A 62 -13.88 -65.01 -21.35
CA LEU A 62 -14.18 -63.71 -21.95
C LEU A 62 -15.04 -62.84 -21.01
N VAL A 63 -16.08 -63.45 -20.39
CA VAL A 63 -16.91 -62.74 -19.39
C VAL A 63 -16.10 -62.33 -18.19
N VAL A 64 -15.24 -63.21 -17.66
CA VAL A 64 -14.34 -62.89 -16.55
C VAL A 64 -13.36 -61.77 -16.94
N ALA A 65 -12.77 -61.85 -18.13
CA ALA A 65 -11.88 -60.80 -18.62
C ALA A 65 -12.62 -59.45 -18.79
N LEU A 66 -13.86 -59.49 -19.26
CA LEU A 66 -14.71 -58.29 -19.37
C LEU A 66 -15.09 -57.71 -18.00
N LEU A 67 -15.38 -58.53 -17.01
CA LEU A 67 -15.64 -58.11 -15.64
C LEU A 67 -14.41 -57.51 -14.98
N VAL A 68 -13.22 -58.12 -15.18
CA VAL A 68 -11.96 -57.57 -14.70
C VAL A 68 -11.67 -56.25 -15.36
N TRP A 69 -11.86 -56.14 -16.70
CA TRP A 69 -11.73 -54.87 -17.39
C TRP A 69 -12.71 -53.83 -16.89
N ALA A 70 -14.00 -54.20 -16.73
CA ALA A 70 -15.03 -53.28 -16.19
C ALA A 70 -14.76 -52.82 -14.77
N ALA A 71 -14.08 -53.64 -13.94
CA ALA A 71 -13.66 -53.27 -12.60
C ALA A 71 -12.46 -52.28 -12.59
N TRP A 72 -11.70 -52.25 -13.70
CA TRP A 72 -10.48 -51.42 -13.77
C TRP A 72 -10.65 -50.18 -14.67
N ALA A 73 -11.64 -50.14 -15.54
CA ALA A 73 -11.90 -49.05 -16.46
C ALA A 73 -12.60 -47.88 -15.72
N PRO A 74 -11.92 -46.73 -15.49
CA PRO A 74 -12.52 -45.59 -14.84
C PRO A 74 -13.42 -44.81 -15.81
N ILE A 75 -14.60 -44.38 -15.34
CA ILE A 75 -15.50 -43.44 -16.02
C ILE A 75 -15.67 -42.24 -15.08
N ASP A 76 -15.58 -41.04 -15.65
CA ASP A 76 -15.82 -39.83 -14.90
C ASP A 76 -17.30 -39.69 -14.54
N GLU A 77 -17.61 -39.52 -13.26
CA GLU A 77 -18.95 -39.20 -12.78
C GLU A 77 -19.13 -37.69 -12.82
N VAL A 78 -20.09 -37.23 -13.63
CA VAL A 78 -20.37 -35.82 -13.85
C VAL A 78 -21.76 -35.46 -13.36
N THR A 79 -21.89 -34.27 -12.79
CA THR A 79 -23.18 -33.65 -12.49
C THR A 79 -23.44 -32.54 -13.50
N HIS A 80 -24.59 -32.64 -14.18
CA HIS A 80 -25.03 -31.63 -15.12
C HIS A 80 -25.78 -30.51 -14.40
N ALA A 81 -25.36 -29.27 -14.64
CA ALA A 81 -25.99 -28.10 -14.08
C ALA A 81 -26.23 -27.05 -15.16
N GLU A 82 -27.46 -26.59 -15.26
CA GLU A 82 -27.81 -25.51 -16.18
C GLU A 82 -27.55 -24.15 -15.57
N GLY A 83 -27.13 -23.19 -16.40
CA GLY A 83 -26.85 -21.86 -15.95
C GLY A 83 -26.65 -20.86 -17.06
N ALA A 84 -26.05 -19.73 -16.71
CA ALA A 84 -25.75 -18.67 -17.66
C ALA A 84 -24.36 -18.05 -17.38
N VAL A 85 -23.76 -17.55 -18.43
CA VAL A 85 -22.57 -16.73 -18.33
C VAL A 85 -22.94 -15.38 -17.73
N VAL A 86 -22.28 -15.00 -16.64
CA VAL A 86 -22.42 -13.68 -16.03
C VAL A 86 -21.11 -12.92 -16.16
N GLY A 87 -21.17 -11.59 -16.20
CA GLY A 87 -19.96 -10.79 -16.16
C GLY A 87 -19.23 -11.06 -14.84
N SER A 88 -17.92 -11.32 -14.88
CA SER A 88 -17.16 -11.70 -13.68
C SER A 88 -17.10 -10.55 -12.65
N ARG A 89 -17.33 -9.33 -13.07
CA ARG A 89 -17.42 -8.14 -12.21
C ARG A 89 -18.65 -7.30 -12.53
N ARG A 90 -19.17 -6.66 -11.48
CA ARG A 90 -20.25 -5.68 -11.60
C ARG A 90 -19.75 -4.44 -12.33
N THR A 91 -20.66 -3.73 -13.01
CA THR A 91 -20.43 -2.40 -13.57
C THR A 91 -19.73 -1.53 -12.53
N GLN A 92 -18.64 -0.88 -12.92
CA GLN A 92 -17.87 0.05 -12.09
C GLN A 92 -18.34 1.45 -12.40
N SER A 93 -18.86 2.13 -11.38
CA SER A 93 -19.22 3.54 -11.48
C SER A 93 -17.98 4.37 -11.19
N VAL A 94 -17.57 5.20 -12.14
CA VAL A 94 -16.45 6.11 -12.02
C VAL A 94 -16.95 7.42 -11.46
N SER A 95 -16.50 7.78 -10.27
CA SER A 95 -16.84 9.02 -9.57
C SER A 95 -15.59 9.79 -9.19
N ASN A 96 -15.72 11.09 -8.97
CA ASN A 96 -14.65 11.95 -8.47
C ASN A 96 -14.94 12.39 -7.03
N LEU A 97 -13.94 12.30 -6.15
CA LEU A 97 -14.07 12.63 -4.74
C LEU A 97 -14.24 14.13 -4.50
N GLU A 98 -13.55 14.95 -5.28
CA GLU A 98 -13.44 16.41 -5.07
C GLU A 98 -14.57 17.17 -5.79
N GLY A 99 -15.09 16.62 -6.89
CA GLY A 99 -15.98 17.34 -7.78
C GLY A 99 -15.29 18.49 -8.53
N GLY A 100 -16.07 19.29 -9.22
CA GLY A 100 -15.56 20.42 -9.99
C GLY A 100 -16.44 20.74 -11.19
N ILE A 101 -15.94 21.56 -12.11
CA ILE A 101 -16.62 21.89 -13.37
C ILE A 101 -16.11 20.92 -14.44
N LEU A 102 -16.99 20.24 -15.15
CA LEU A 102 -16.62 19.31 -16.22
C LEU A 102 -16.02 20.12 -17.41
N GLN A 103 -14.72 19.98 -17.62
CA GLN A 103 -14.01 20.65 -18.71
C GLN A 103 -14.15 19.90 -20.02
N ALA A 104 -13.96 18.57 -19.97
CA ALA A 104 -14.06 17.70 -21.14
C ALA A 104 -14.37 16.25 -20.75
N VAL A 105 -15.10 15.56 -21.64
CA VAL A 105 -15.20 14.09 -21.63
C VAL A 105 -14.40 13.58 -22.82
N LEU A 106 -13.43 12.71 -22.55
CA LEU A 106 -12.43 12.28 -23.54
C LEU A 106 -12.79 10.94 -24.21
N VAL A 107 -13.89 10.32 -23.80
CA VAL A 107 -14.33 9.01 -24.27
C VAL A 107 -15.80 9.05 -24.69
N ARG A 108 -16.23 8.04 -25.48
CA ARG A 108 -17.62 7.90 -25.93
C ARG A 108 -18.27 6.65 -25.36
N GLU A 109 -19.59 6.62 -25.32
CA GLU A 109 -20.34 5.42 -24.97
C GLU A 109 -20.03 4.29 -25.97
N GLY A 110 -19.78 3.10 -25.44
CA GLY A 110 -19.35 1.93 -26.22
C GLY A 110 -17.84 1.84 -26.45
N GLU A 111 -17.06 2.87 -26.16
CA GLU A 111 -15.60 2.87 -26.33
C GLU A 111 -14.93 1.99 -25.27
N VAL A 112 -13.86 1.30 -25.70
CA VAL A 112 -13.02 0.49 -24.79
C VAL A 112 -11.91 1.35 -24.21
N VAL A 113 -11.82 1.38 -22.88
CA VAL A 113 -10.82 2.14 -22.13
C VAL A 113 -9.89 1.21 -21.39
N GLU A 114 -8.62 1.60 -21.28
CA GLU A 114 -7.62 0.89 -20.49
C GLU A 114 -7.62 1.35 -19.03
N LYS A 115 -7.13 0.49 -18.14
CA LYS A 115 -6.96 0.84 -16.74
C LYS A 115 -5.98 2.03 -16.58
N GLY A 116 -6.41 3.08 -15.90
CA GLY A 116 -5.64 4.31 -15.69
C GLY A 116 -5.76 5.35 -16.80
N GLN A 117 -6.46 5.03 -17.90
CA GLN A 117 -6.74 5.99 -18.98
C GLN A 117 -7.60 7.15 -18.46
N VAL A 118 -7.25 8.38 -18.83
CA VAL A 118 -8.05 9.56 -18.51
C VAL A 118 -9.33 9.53 -19.34
N VAL A 119 -10.46 9.56 -18.65
CA VAL A 119 -11.80 9.45 -19.28
C VAL A 119 -12.58 10.75 -19.23
N ALA A 120 -12.32 11.60 -18.23
CA ALA A 120 -12.86 12.94 -18.15
C ALA A 120 -11.87 13.88 -17.46
N GLN A 121 -12.00 15.18 -17.71
CA GLN A 121 -11.21 16.22 -17.09
C GLN A 121 -12.13 17.21 -16.37
N LEU A 122 -11.84 17.43 -15.11
CA LEU A 122 -12.53 18.41 -14.27
C LEU A 122 -11.63 19.61 -14.04
N GLU A 123 -12.22 20.78 -13.94
CA GLU A 123 -11.56 21.98 -13.46
C GLU A 123 -11.98 22.25 -12.02
N ASN A 124 -11.00 22.34 -11.13
CA ASN A 124 -11.22 22.68 -9.72
C ASN A 124 -10.29 23.82 -9.32
N VAL A 125 -10.77 25.04 -9.54
CA VAL A 125 -10.03 26.30 -9.26
C VAL A 125 -9.59 26.36 -7.78
N MET A 126 -10.38 25.83 -6.85
CA MET A 126 -10.03 25.84 -5.43
C MET A 126 -8.87 24.90 -5.14
N ALA A 127 -8.83 23.71 -5.74
CA ALA A 127 -7.72 22.77 -5.59
C ALA A 127 -6.42 23.35 -6.16
N GLU A 128 -6.48 23.93 -7.36
CA GLU A 128 -5.32 24.57 -7.99
C GLU A 128 -4.82 25.77 -7.18
N SER A 129 -5.74 26.64 -6.71
CA SER A 129 -5.37 27.81 -5.92
C SER A 129 -4.72 27.43 -4.60
N SER A 130 -5.25 26.40 -3.89
CA SER A 130 -4.69 25.92 -2.63
C SER A 130 -3.32 25.27 -2.84
N TYR A 131 -3.13 24.52 -3.92
CA TYR A 131 -1.84 23.94 -4.27
C TYR A 131 -0.81 25.02 -4.57
N ARG A 132 -1.17 26.03 -5.37
CA ARG A 132 -0.31 27.18 -5.74
C ARG A 132 0.05 28.02 -4.50
N ASP A 133 -0.89 28.27 -3.60
CA ASP A 133 -0.62 28.95 -2.32
C ASP A 133 0.38 28.19 -1.45
N ALA A 134 0.25 26.85 -1.38
CA ALA A 134 1.22 26.00 -0.68
C ALA A 134 2.61 26.06 -1.32
N LEU A 135 2.70 26.11 -2.66
CA LEU A 135 3.96 26.30 -3.37
C LEU A 135 4.64 27.63 -3.01
N TYR A 136 3.89 28.73 -3.02
CA TYR A 136 4.43 30.05 -2.67
C TYR A 136 4.93 30.10 -1.22
N LYS A 137 4.17 29.53 -0.29
CA LYS A 137 4.58 29.42 1.11
C LYS A 137 5.82 28.56 1.32
N LEU A 138 5.94 27.45 0.58
CA LEU A 138 7.13 26.61 0.58
C LEU A 138 8.38 27.41 0.23
N VAL A 139 8.33 28.16 -0.89
CA VAL A 139 9.42 28.98 -1.36
C VAL A 139 9.74 30.10 -0.35
N GLU A 140 8.71 30.79 0.15
CA GLU A 140 8.86 31.86 1.15
C GLU A 140 9.57 31.36 2.42
N HIS A 141 9.10 30.27 3.00
CA HIS A 141 9.72 29.73 4.23
C HIS A 141 11.15 29.27 3.96
N ARG A 142 11.43 28.66 2.82
CA ARG A 142 12.79 28.22 2.48
C ARG A 142 13.76 29.39 2.37
N LEU A 143 13.38 30.45 1.63
CA LEU A 143 14.18 31.66 1.47
C LEU A 143 14.30 32.45 2.80
N ALA A 144 13.26 32.50 3.62
CA ALA A 144 13.31 33.11 4.94
C ALA A 144 14.28 32.39 5.87
N ILE A 145 14.32 31.04 5.86
CA ILE A 145 15.30 30.28 6.60
C ILE A 145 16.73 30.61 6.16
N MET A 146 16.99 30.67 4.86
CA MET A 146 18.32 31.05 4.33
C MET A 146 18.75 32.43 4.82
N ARG A 147 17.82 33.42 4.81
CA ARG A 147 18.08 34.75 5.36
C ARG A 147 18.41 34.70 6.86
N LEU A 148 17.63 34.00 7.65
CA LEU A 148 17.83 33.91 9.09
C LEU A 148 19.12 33.15 9.47
N GLU A 149 19.46 32.09 8.74
CA GLU A 149 20.73 31.37 8.93
C GLU A 149 21.95 32.22 8.58
N ALA A 150 21.86 33.07 7.56
CA ALA A 150 22.91 34.05 7.27
C ALA A 150 23.02 35.10 8.35
N MET A 151 21.89 35.62 8.85
CA MET A 151 21.89 36.57 10.00
C MET A 151 22.48 35.96 11.26
N LEU A 152 22.25 34.68 11.54
CA LEU A 152 22.84 34.00 12.72
C LEU A 152 24.37 33.93 12.63
N ARG A 153 24.92 33.89 11.42
CA ARG A 153 26.36 33.87 11.13
C ARG A 153 26.97 35.28 10.95
N ASP A 154 26.12 36.30 11.01
CA ASP A 154 26.49 37.70 10.72
C ASP A 154 27.03 37.89 9.29
N GLU A 155 26.44 37.15 8.34
CA GLU A 155 26.80 37.16 6.93
C GLU A 155 25.69 37.74 6.09
N GLU A 156 26.03 38.18 4.86
CA GLU A 156 25.03 38.56 3.87
C GLU A 156 24.37 37.28 3.27
N PRO A 157 23.02 37.21 3.21
CA PRO A 157 22.35 36.04 2.68
C PRO A 157 22.63 35.87 1.20
N VAL A 158 23.14 34.70 0.83
CA VAL A 158 23.35 34.29 -0.55
C VAL A 158 22.09 33.56 -1.03
N PHE A 159 21.28 34.25 -1.82
CA PHE A 159 20.12 33.65 -2.47
C PHE A 159 20.51 33.00 -3.81
N PRO A 160 19.79 31.93 -4.23
CA PRO A 160 20.07 31.28 -5.51
C PRO A 160 20.02 32.26 -6.67
N SER A 161 21.06 32.27 -7.51
CA SER A 161 21.13 33.11 -8.74
C SER A 161 20.24 32.50 -9.84
N ASP A 162 20.15 31.18 -9.91
CA ASP A 162 19.31 30.43 -10.85
C ASP A 162 18.06 29.88 -10.12
N LEU A 163 17.01 30.69 -10.11
CA LEU A 163 15.74 30.33 -9.46
C LEU A 163 15.05 29.13 -10.08
N PRO A 164 14.97 28.94 -11.40
CA PRO A 164 14.45 27.74 -12.02
C PRO A 164 15.10 26.47 -11.53
N VAL A 165 16.44 26.42 -11.46
CA VAL A 165 17.18 25.23 -10.95
C VAL A 165 16.87 24.99 -9.48
N PHE A 166 16.89 26.04 -8.66
CA PHE A 166 16.56 25.95 -7.23
C PHE A 166 15.13 25.45 -6.98
N LEU A 167 14.16 25.95 -7.73
CA LEU A 167 12.77 25.50 -7.61
C LEU A 167 12.62 24.06 -8.06
N LYS A 168 13.26 23.66 -9.15
CA LYS A 168 13.26 22.26 -9.62
C LYS A 168 13.83 21.31 -8.58
N GLU A 169 14.90 21.70 -7.88
CA GLU A 169 15.49 20.89 -6.82
C GLU A 169 14.52 20.70 -5.63
N ILE A 170 13.74 21.73 -5.28
CA ILE A 170 12.81 21.69 -4.17
C ILE A 170 11.51 20.94 -4.51
N LEU A 171 11.02 21.11 -5.74
CA LEU A 171 9.73 20.59 -6.19
C LEU A 171 9.83 19.20 -6.83
N GLY A 172 10.98 18.86 -7.40
CA GLY A 172 11.18 17.64 -8.19
C GLY A 172 10.64 17.72 -9.62
N GLU A 173 10.04 18.85 -10.00
CA GLU A 173 9.46 19.09 -11.32
C GLU A 173 9.85 20.48 -11.87
N GLU A 174 9.61 20.72 -13.15
CA GLU A 174 9.91 22.01 -13.79
C GLU A 174 8.92 23.08 -13.29
N PRO A 175 9.43 24.21 -12.72
CA PRO A 175 8.58 25.29 -12.26
C PRO A 175 7.94 26.05 -13.43
N ASP A 176 6.69 26.50 -13.26
CA ASP A 176 6.06 27.39 -14.20
C ASP A 176 6.68 28.82 -14.14
N GLY A 177 6.51 29.60 -15.20
CA GLY A 177 7.04 30.95 -15.26
C GLY A 177 6.47 31.90 -14.22
N VAL A 178 5.22 31.65 -13.75
CA VAL A 178 4.55 32.45 -12.75
C VAL A 178 5.18 32.23 -11.38
N LEU A 179 5.49 30.96 -11.05
CA LEU A 179 6.18 30.61 -9.81
C LEU A 179 7.60 31.18 -9.76
N VAL A 180 8.32 31.14 -10.88
CA VAL A 180 9.69 31.75 -10.98
C VAL A 180 9.64 33.24 -10.70
N GLU A 181 8.69 33.97 -11.29
CA GLU A 181 8.54 35.39 -11.07
C GLU A 181 8.15 35.71 -9.62
N ARG A 182 7.25 34.93 -9.07
CA ARG A 182 6.88 35.05 -7.63
C ARG A 182 8.06 34.79 -6.71
N ALA A 183 8.86 33.77 -7.01
CA ALA A 183 10.08 33.46 -6.25
C ALA A 183 11.08 34.62 -6.30
N ARG A 184 11.24 35.30 -7.45
CA ARG A 184 12.08 36.51 -7.61
C ARG A 184 11.59 37.60 -6.67
N GLN A 185 10.32 37.90 -6.66
CA GLN A 185 9.74 38.89 -5.74
C GLN A 185 10.03 38.55 -4.27
N ILE A 186 9.85 37.28 -3.90
CA ILE A 186 10.13 36.82 -2.52
C ILE A 186 11.62 37.01 -2.18
N VAL A 187 12.56 36.71 -3.11
CA VAL A 187 13.99 36.94 -2.90
C VAL A 187 14.27 38.42 -2.62
N ASP A 188 13.69 39.33 -3.40
CA ASP A 188 13.85 40.76 -3.20
C ASP A 188 13.27 41.24 -1.88
N ASP A 189 12.11 40.72 -1.47
CA ASP A 189 11.49 41.01 -0.19
C ASP A 189 12.37 40.49 0.99
N GLN A 190 12.93 39.31 0.87
CA GLN A 190 13.83 38.75 1.91
C GLN A 190 15.15 39.56 1.99
N ARG A 191 15.69 40.01 0.84
CA ARG A 191 16.88 40.87 0.80
C ARG A 191 16.60 42.21 1.48
N ASN A 192 15.48 42.85 1.16
CA ASN A 192 15.08 44.10 1.78
C ASN A 192 14.86 43.97 3.28
N THR A 193 14.20 42.90 3.72
CA THR A 193 13.99 42.58 5.12
C THR A 193 15.31 42.38 5.85
N TRP A 194 16.28 41.68 5.25
CA TRP A 194 17.62 41.51 5.81
C TRP A 194 18.33 42.87 5.99
N LYS A 195 18.34 43.73 4.94
CA LYS A 195 18.92 45.05 5.01
C LYS A 195 18.34 45.90 6.14
N ALA A 196 17.02 45.91 6.27
CA ALA A 196 16.33 46.68 7.29
C ALA A 196 16.66 46.16 8.71
N GLN A 197 16.64 44.85 8.92
CA GLN A 197 16.95 44.24 10.23
C GLN A 197 18.42 44.43 10.62
N SER A 198 19.35 44.18 9.65
CA SER A 198 20.79 44.37 9.87
C SER A 198 21.14 45.84 10.17
N SER A 199 20.55 46.81 9.45
CA SER A 199 20.79 48.24 9.71
C SER A 199 20.24 48.66 11.05
N LYS A 200 19.08 48.18 11.48
CA LYS A 200 18.49 48.43 12.79
C LYS A 200 19.40 47.91 13.90
N LEU A 201 19.80 46.62 13.81
CA LEU A 201 20.68 46.01 14.83
C LEU A 201 22.02 46.78 14.96
N ARG A 202 22.65 47.09 13.80
CA ARG A 202 23.91 47.86 13.80
C ARG A 202 23.73 49.23 14.45
N ALA A 203 22.64 49.94 14.21
CA ALA A 203 22.36 51.23 14.83
C ALA A 203 22.16 51.10 16.35
N GLU A 204 21.43 50.09 16.80
CA GLU A 204 21.23 49.79 18.23
C GLU A 204 22.55 49.47 18.92
N LEU A 205 23.40 48.60 18.34
CA LEU A 205 24.71 48.24 18.88
C LEU A 205 25.64 49.45 18.91
N SER A 206 25.69 50.27 17.85
CA SER A 206 26.50 51.49 17.81
C SER A 206 26.13 52.49 18.91
N MET A 207 24.84 52.63 19.22
CA MET A 207 24.39 53.47 20.35
C MET A 207 24.86 52.91 21.70
N LEU A 208 24.78 51.61 21.94
CA LEU A 208 25.25 50.97 23.17
C LEU A 208 26.77 51.03 23.30
N GLU A 209 27.50 50.84 22.20
CA GLU A 209 28.97 51.00 22.16
C GLU A 209 29.41 52.45 22.46
N ALA A 210 28.67 53.44 21.94
CA ALA A 210 28.94 54.86 22.30
C ALA A 210 28.71 55.13 23.79
N GLN A 211 27.67 54.55 24.40
CA GLN A 211 27.45 54.65 25.85
C GLN A 211 28.57 53.98 26.66
N TYR A 212 29.03 52.79 26.24
CA TYR A 212 30.16 52.13 26.86
C TYR A 212 31.44 52.96 26.75
N ALA A 213 31.78 53.51 25.57
CA ALA A 213 32.94 54.36 25.36
C ALA A 213 32.90 55.67 26.22
N GLN A 214 31.71 56.26 26.38
CA GLN A 214 31.51 57.41 27.26
C GLN A 214 31.87 57.06 28.71
N ARG A 215 31.32 55.91 29.23
CA ARG A 215 31.63 55.48 30.58
C ARG A 215 33.12 55.15 30.80
N GLN A 216 33.74 54.55 29.78
CA GLN A 216 35.16 54.27 29.75
C GLN A 216 36.00 55.58 29.89
N SER A 217 35.61 56.62 29.18
CA SER A 217 36.22 57.92 29.21
C SER A 217 36.06 58.59 30.60
N GLU A 218 34.87 58.50 31.20
CA GLU A 218 34.62 59.02 32.57
C GLU A 218 35.52 58.34 33.62
N VAL A 219 35.70 57.01 33.55
CA VAL A 219 36.63 56.27 34.45
C VAL A 219 38.06 56.73 34.22
N ALA A 220 38.50 56.90 32.98
CA ALA A 220 39.84 57.33 32.66
C ALA A 220 40.15 58.79 33.21
N GLU A 221 39.15 59.65 33.05
CA GLU A 221 39.26 61.04 33.62
C GLU A 221 39.40 61.04 35.13
N GLN A 222 38.52 60.26 35.85
CA GLN A 222 38.58 60.16 37.31
C GLN A 222 39.94 59.59 37.81
N LEU A 223 40.44 58.55 37.11
CA LEU A 223 41.76 57.97 37.45
C LEU A 223 42.89 58.95 37.20
N ALA A 224 42.86 59.72 36.11
CA ALA A 224 43.86 60.76 35.82
C ALA A 224 43.84 61.90 36.91
N ARG A 225 42.60 62.29 37.26
CA ARG A 225 42.45 63.35 38.36
C ARG A 225 42.93 62.83 39.66
N LYS A 226 42.60 61.57 40.04
CA LYS A 226 43.13 60.97 41.29
C LYS A 226 44.68 60.97 41.32
N LYS A 227 45.29 60.50 40.20
CA LYS A 227 46.74 60.46 40.05
C LYS A 227 47.37 61.83 40.19
N GLN A 228 46.77 62.91 39.69
CA GLN A 228 47.19 64.27 39.80
C GLN A 228 47.16 64.71 41.28
N LEU A 229 46.06 64.46 42.02
CA LEU A 229 45.89 64.77 43.41
C LEU A 229 46.88 63.99 44.31
N ASP A 230 47.07 62.67 44.02
CA ASP A 230 48.10 61.88 44.73
C ASP A 230 49.48 62.49 44.58
N GLY A 231 49.84 62.95 43.38
CA GLY A 231 51.12 63.69 43.20
C GLY A 231 51.18 65.00 43.95
N SER A 232 50.09 65.78 44.00
CA SER A 232 50.03 67.02 44.80
C SER A 232 50.17 66.78 46.31
N LEU A 233 49.47 65.71 46.79
CA LEU A 233 49.53 65.30 48.21
C LEU A 233 50.95 64.97 48.66
N VAL A 234 51.75 64.30 47.83
CA VAL A 234 53.15 63.98 48.10
C VAL A 234 53.94 65.28 48.28
N LEU A 235 53.81 66.24 47.37
CA LEU A 235 54.51 67.53 47.46
C LEU A 235 54.08 68.36 48.70
N GLU A 236 52.81 68.42 48.99
CA GLU A 236 52.25 69.14 50.15
C GLU A 236 52.71 68.51 51.47
N THR A 237 52.82 67.18 51.51
CA THR A 237 53.35 66.46 52.67
C THR A 237 54.82 66.76 52.89
N GLU A 238 55.65 66.80 51.85
CA GLU A 238 57.07 67.21 51.94
C GLU A 238 57.22 68.65 52.42
N GLN A 239 56.35 69.56 51.88
CA GLN A 239 56.32 70.96 52.35
C GLN A 239 55.97 71.06 53.84
N ARG A 240 54.93 70.34 54.29
CA ARG A 240 54.54 70.30 55.73
C ARG A 240 55.67 69.76 56.62
N ASP A 241 56.33 68.66 56.20
CA ASP A 241 57.42 68.06 56.99
C ASP A 241 58.65 69.02 57.14
N THR A 242 58.89 69.78 56.04
CA THR A 242 59.92 70.82 56.07
C THR A 242 59.51 71.99 56.98
N ALA A 243 58.24 72.47 56.85
CA ALA A 243 57.70 73.53 57.73
C ALA A 243 57.67 73.13 59.22
N LYS A 244 57.33 71.84 59.53
CA LYS A 244 57.35 71.25 60.85
C LYS A 244 58.73 71.31 61.48
N ARG A 245 59.80 70.99 60.74
CA ARG A 245 61.21 71.10 61.22
C ARG A 245 61.61 72.52 61.48
N LEU A 246 61.16 73.48 60.61
CA LEU A 246 61.43 74.89 60.78
C LEU A 246 60.66 75.51 61.99
N LEU A 247 59.40 75.09 62.18
CA LEU A 247 58.57 75.50 63.31
C LEU A 247 59.18 75.07 64.64
N GLN A 248 59.73 73.86 64.75
CA GLN A 248 60.46 73.37 65.95
C GLN A 248 61.68 74.21 66.29
N ARG A 249 62.22 74.93 65.29
CA ARG A 249 63.34 75.84 65.45
C ARG A 249 62.89 77.29 65.63
N ASN A 250 61.61 77.60 65.81
CA ASN A 250 60.97 78.91 65.87
C ASN A 250 61.21 79.81 64.68
N ASN A 251 61.51 79.20 63.44
CA ASN A 251 61.78 79.90 62.19
C ASN A 251 60.64 79.77 61.19
N TYR A 252 59.43 79.43 61.63
CA TYR A 252 58.23 79.31 60.75
C TYR A 252 56.98 79.69 61.57
N SER A 253 55.98 80.31 60.88
CA SER A 253 54.73 80.74 61.49
C SER A 253 53.83 79.53 61.76
N ARG A 254 53.23 79.44 62.93
CA ARG A 254 52.27 78.39 63.31
C ARG A 254 51.00 78.48 62.50
N MET A 255 50.57 79.67 62.07
CA MET A 255 49.41 79.87 61.18
C MET A 255 49.66 79.31 59.84
N ASP A 256 50.83 79.53 59.24
CA ASP A 256 51.17 79.00 57.90
C ASP A 256 51.29 77.46 57.91
N TYR A 257 51.81 76.87 58.99
CA TYR A 257 51.84 75.41 59.19
C TYR A 257 50.42 74.81 59.27
N LEU A 258 49.51 75.42 60.03
CA LEU A 258 48.09 74.98 60.06
C LEU A 258 47.43 75.14 58.70
N GLY A 259 47.77 76.14 57.91
CA GLY A 259 47.30 76.27 56.52
C GLY A 259 47.74 75.10 55.60
N LEU A 260 48.99 74.61 55.76
CA LEU A 260 49.47 73.44 55.06
C LEU A 260 48.73 72.14 55.47
N GLU A 261 48.52 71.97 56.81
CA GLU A 261 47.74 70.83 57.31
C GLU A 261 46.28 70.83 56.77
N GLN A 262 45.63 72.01 56.77
CA GLN A 262 44.30 72.16 56.22
C GLN A 262 44.27 71.80 54.73
N LYS A 263 45.26 72.21 53.95
CA LYS A 263 45.36 71.88 52.52
C LYS A 263 45.53 70.40 52.29
N ILE A 264 46.42 69.74 53.07
CA ILE A 264 46.59 68.26 53.01
C ILE A 264 45.27 67.52 53.30
N ILE A 265 44.54 67.92 54.36
CA ILE A 265 43.26 67.32 54.70
C ILE A 265 42.26 67.51 53.55
N GLN A 266 42.25 68.69 52.93
CA GLN A 266 41.38 68.96 51.79
C GLN A 266 41.71 68.04 50.57
N THR A 267 43.03 67.98 50.19
CA THR A 267 43.50 67.16 49.07
C THR A 267 43.27 65.70 49.35
N GLN A 268 43.48 65.21 50.56
CA GLN A 268 43.19 63.85 50.98
C GLN A 268 41.68 63.56 50.88
N GLY A 269 40.80 64.44 51.32
CA GLY A 269 39.37 64.33 51.22
C GLY A 269 38.90 64.22 49.75
N GLU A 270 39.52 65.00 48.84
CA GLU A 270 39.22 64.88 47.36
C GLU A 270 39.67 63.54 46.81
N ILE A 271 40.83 63.02 47.23
CA ILE A 271 41.31 61.69 46.86
C ILE A 271 40.32 60.57 47.29
N ASP A 272 39.88 60.67 48.58
CA ASP A 272 38.98 59.70 49.20
C ASP A 272 37.61 59.73 48.50
N MET A 273 37.10 60.91 48.13
CA MET A 273 35.88 61.04 47.34
C MET A 273 36.02 60.39 45.95
N LEU A 274 37.12 60.61 45.23
CA LEU A 274 37.39 59.94 43.95
C LEU A 274 37.61 58.46 44.13
N ALA A 275 38.28 58.01 45.18
CA ALA A 275 38.44 56.57 45.45
C ALA A 275 37.09 55.84 45.66
N ALA A 276 36.07 56.51 46.19
CA ALA A 276 34.72 56.00 46.33
C ALA A 276 33.90 56.12 45.01
N ALA A 277 34.16 57.17 44.22
CA ALA A 277 33.43 57.39 42.95
C ALA A 277 33.90 56.45 41.82
N ILE A 278 35.17 56.13 41.66
CA ILE A 278 35.76 55.32 40.63
C ILE A 278 35.11 53.92 40.53
N PRO A 279 34.99 53.14 41.64
CA PRO A 279 34.33 51.82 41.57
C PRO A 279 32.86 51.88 41.09
N LYS A 280 32.15 52.95 41.48
CA LYS A 280 30.76 53.16 40.99
C LYS A 280 30.72 53.41 39.51
N THR A 281 31.61 54.26 38.99
CA THR A 281 31.65 54.51 37.52
C THR A 281 32.15 53.29 36.77
N GLN A 282 33.07 52.48 37.30
CA GLN A 282 33.48 51.19 36.75
C GLN A 282 32.31 50.21 36.68
N ALA A 283 31.51 50.09 37.75
CA ALA A 283 30.30 49.22 37.71
C ALA A 283 29.29 49.67 36.63
N MET A 284 29.11 50.97 36.38
CA MET A 284 28.30 51.54 35.34
C MET A 284 28.89 51.24 33.94
N MET A 285 30.19 51.22 33.79
CA MET A 285 30.89 50.82 32.56
C MET A 285 30.65 49.30 32.26
N ASP A 286 30.84 48.48 33.29
CA ASP A 286 30.60 47.02 33.17
C ASP A 286 29.13 46.70 32.85
N GLU A 287 28.19 47.43 33.46
CA GLU A 287 26.76 47.33 33.11
C GLU A 287 26.52 47.68 31.63
N ALA A 288 27.11 48.76 31.13
CA ALA A 288 26.99 49.15 29.72
C ALA A 288 27.55 48.06 28.79
N ARG A 289 28.68 47.44 29.17
CA ARG A 289 29.27 46.30 28.43
C ARG A 289 28.34 45.08 28.43
N GLN A 290 27.74 44.74 29.58
CA GLN A 290 26.79 43.62 29.68
C GLN A 290 25.54 43.86 28.82
N ARG A 291 25.05 45.11 28.75
CA ARG A 291 23.92 45.46 27.86
C ARG A 291 24.18 45.14 26.38
N ILE A 292 25.40 45.38 25.90
CA ILE A 292 25.80 45.01 24.53
C ILE A 292 25.70 43.51 24.36
N GLY A 293 26.31 42.71 25.26
CA GLY A 293 26.28 41.26 25.23
C GLY A 293 24.85 40.68 25.29
N SER A 294 24.03 41.23 26.19
CA SER A 294 22.62 40.82 26.32
C SER A 294 21.83 41.09 25.01
N ARG A 295 22.04 42.26 24.39
CA ARG A 295 21.34 42.60 23.13
C ARG A 295 21.71 41.66 21.99
N VAL A 296 23.00 41.28 21.87
CA VAL A 296 23.45 40.31 20.88
C VAL A 296 22.81 38.92 21.15
N ALA A 297 22.82 38.48 22.42
CA ALA A 297 22.24 37.20 22.79
C ALA A 297 20.72 37.14 22.56
N GLU A 298 19.99 38.22 22.85
CA GLU A 298 18.56 38.35 22.56
C GLU A 298 18.27 38.23 21.07
N GLU A 299 19.07 38.89 20.21
CA GLU A 299 18.91 38.82 18.78
C GLU A 299 19.18 37.40 18.25
N GLN A 300 20.26 36.75 18.72
CA GLN A 300 20.58 35.37 18.35
C GLN A 300 19.46 34.40 18.78
N LEU A 301 18.89 34.57 19.95
CA LEU A 301 17.75 33.79 20.43
C LEU A 301 16.51 34.01 19.52
N ALA A 302 16.20 35.28 19.22
CA ALA A 302 15.07 35.62 18.36
C ALA A 302 15.21 35.02 16.94
N ILE A 303 16.43 35.09 16.37
CA ILE A 303 16.73 34.46 15.09
C ILE A 303 16.56 32.94 15.15
N SER A 304 17.12 32.30 16.19
CA SER A 304 17.00 30.84 16.35
C SER A 304 15.55 30.38 16.52
N GLN A 305 14.77 31.11 17.30
CA GLN A 305 13.33 30.87 17.43
C GLN A 305 12.61 31.08 16.10
N GLY A 306 12.99 32.10 15.35
CA GLY A 306 12.47 32.35 13.98
C GLY A 306 12.76 31.19 13.03
N ILE A 307 13.97 30.65 13.02
CA ILE A 307 14.35 29.50 12.22
C ILE A 307 13.50 28.28 12.60
N ASN A 308 13.40 27.97 13.88
CA ASN A 308 12.62 26.81 14.34
C ASN A 308 11.13 26.93 13.98
N LYS A 309 10.56 28.11 14.16
CA LYS A 309 9.18 28.40 13.74
C LYS A 309 9.00 28.16 12.24
N ARG A 310 9.88 28.73 11.40
CA ARG A 310 9.81 28.57 9.93
C ARG A 310 10.01 27.12 9.49
N ARG A 311 10.86 26.34 10.16
CA ARG A 311 11.03 24.91 9.90
C ARG A 311 9.79 24.10 10.23
N THR A 312 9.10 24.42 11.32
CA THR A 312 7.83 23.77 11.67
C THR A 312 6.74 24.12 10.65
N GLU A 313 6.61 25.40 10.29
CA GLU A 313 5.66 25.86 9.27
C GLU A 313 5.96 25.21 7.91
N LEU A 314 7.25 25.06 7.54
CA LEU A 314 7.67 24.38 6.31
C LEU A 314 7.22 22.90 6.30
N GLY A 315 7.27 22.21 7.44
CA GLY A 315 6.73 20.85 7.58
C GLY A 315 5.24 20.80 7.26
N SER A 316 4.44 21.67 7.88
CA SER A 316 3.00 21.77 7.62
C SER A 316 2.66 22.14 6.18
N VAL A 317 3.45 23.04 5.57
CA VAL A 317 3.25 23.43 4.16
C VAL A 317 3.54 22.26 3.21
N ARG A 318 4.56 21.44 3.51
CA ARG A 318 4.84 20.23 2.71
C ARG A 318 3.68 19.24 2.72
N GLU A 319 3.07 18.99 3.88
CA GLU A 319 1.87 18.16 3.99
C GLU A 319 0.70 18.75 3.16
N SER A 320 0.50 20.07 3.27
CA SER A 320 -0.52 20.77 2.50
C SER A 320 -0.26 20.68 0.99
N LEU A 321 1.01 20.76 0.57
CA LEU A 321 1.43 20.63 -0.81
C LEU A 321 1.12 19.23 -1.36
N THR A 322 1.48 18.17 -0.62
CA THR A 322 1.18 16.79 -0.99
C THR A 322 -0.33 16.59 -1.15
N ALA A 323 -1.11 17.01 -0.15
CA ALA A 323 -2.56 16.90 -0.20
C ALA A 323 -3.19 17.73 -1.34
N GLY A 324 -2.65 18.92 -1.61
CA GLY A 324 -3.06 19.77 -2.72
C GLY A 324 -2.73 19.16 -4.08
N GLY A 325 -1.54 18.61 -4.24
CA GLY A 325 -1.10 17.91 -5.45
C GLY A 325 -1.97 16.70 -5.78
N ASP A 326 -2.31 15.91 -4.77
CA ASP A 326 -3.24 14.79 -4.92
C ASP A 326 -4.62 15.25 -5.40
N ARG A 327 -5.13 16.39 -4.89
CA ARG A 327 -6.40 16.94 -5.34
C ARG A 327 -6.35 17.41 -6.78
N VAL A 328 -5.26 18.07 -7.19
CA VAL A 328 -5.03 18.49 -8.58
C VAL A 328 -4.91 17.27 -9.50
N THR A 329 -4.18 16.23 -9.10
CA THR A 329 -4.08 15.00 -9.89
C THR A 329 -5.43 14.31 -10.06
N ARG A 330 -6.30 14.35 -9.04
CA ARG A 330 -7.66 13.80 -9.12
C ARG A 330 -8.62 14.62 -10.00
N THR A 331 -8.25 15.79 -10.48
CA THR A 331 -9.07 16.48 -11.51
C THR A 331 -9.08 15.73 -12.83
N GLU A 332 -8.06 14.91 -13.10
CA GLU A 332 -8.08 13.92 -14.16
C GLU A 332 -8.80 12.66 -13.68
N VAL A 333 -10.01 12.46 -14.18
CA VAL A 333 -10.81 11.27 -13.87
C VAL A 333 -10.31 10.11 -14.70
N ARG A 334 -9.83 9.04 -14.04
CA ARG A 334 -9.22 7.88 -14.69
C ARG A 334 -10.04 6.62 -14.51
N SER A 335 -10.06 5.76 -15.52
CA SER A 335 -10.72 4.46 -15.44
C SER A 335 -10.03 3.53 -14.42
N PRO A 336 -10.77 2.96 -13.45
CA PRO A 336 -10.21 2.01 -12.47
C PRO A 336 -9.92 0.63 -13.07
N VAL A 337 -10.53 0.30 -14.22
CA VAL A 337 -10.47 -1.01 -14.88
C VAL A 337 -10.38 -0.87 -16.40
N ARG A 338 -9.89 -1.92 -17.05
CA ARG A 338 -10.05 -2.08 -18.51
C ARG A 338 -11.50 -2.51 -18.77
N GLY A 339 -12.21 -1.78 -19.63
CA GLY A 339 -13.61 -2.08 -19.89
C GLY A 339 -14.23 -1.22 -20.98
N SER A 340 -15.50 -1.45 -21.27
CA SER A 340 -16.28 -0.62 -22.20
C SER A 340 -17.15 0.36 -21.43
N VAL A 341 -17.15 1.62 -21.87
CA VAL A 341 -18.02 2.68 -21.33
C VAL A 341 -19.47 2.32 -21.64
N LYS A 342 -20.28 2.06 -20.62
CA LYS A 342 -21.68 1.70 -20.76
C LYS A 342 -22.55 2.91 -21.02
N GLN A 343 -22.37 3.93 -20.17
CA GLN A 343 -23.12 5.21 -20.26
C GLN A 343 -22.34 6.32 -19.58
N ILE A 344 -22.53 7.53 -20.05
CA ILE A 344 -21.99 8.76 -19.48
C ILE A 344 -23.15 9.49 -18.79
N LEU A 345 -23.07 9.62 -17.45
CA LEU A 345 -24.12 10.22 -16.63
C LEU A 345 -24.06 11.75 -16.65
N VAL A 346 -22.85 12.31 -16.72
CA VAL A 346 -22.62 13.75 -16.80
C VAL A 346 -21.86 14.05 -18.10
N ASN A 347 -22.56 14.63 -19.07
CA ASN A 347 -22.03 14.92 -20.41
C ASN A 347 -22.00 16.42 -20.78
N THR A 348 -22.51 17.28 -19.89
CA THR A 348 -22.61 18.72 -20.16
C THR A 348 -21.29 19.39 -19.80
N VAL A 349 -20.52 19.81 -20.79
CA VAL A 349 -19.31 20.62 -20.60
C VAL A 349 -19.71 21.95 -19.92
N GLY A 350 -18.97 22.35 -18.89
CA GLY A 350 -19.31 23.48 -18.02
C GLY A 350 -20.30 23.11 -16.89
N GLY A 351 -20.83 21.89 -16.87
CA GLY A 351 -21.68 21.39 -15.78
C GLY A 351 -20.89 21.15 -14.48
N VAL A 352 -21.56 21.35 -13.35
CA VAL A 352 -20.97 21.12 -12.03
C VAL A 352 -21.17 19.67 -11.61
N VAL A 353 -20.07 18.97 -11.36
CA VAL A 353 -20.02 17.63 -10.77
C VAL A 353 -19.84 17.77 -9.26
N LYS A 354 -20.73 17.17 -8.49
CA LYS A 354 -20.65 17.21 -7.02
C LYS A 354 -19.60 16.22 -6.51
N PRO A 355 -19.00 16.44 -5.33
CA PRO A 355 -18.14 15.46 -4.67
C PRO A 355 -18.83 14.09 -4.54
N GLY A 356 -18.17 13.03 -5.02
CA GLY A 356 -18.68 11.67 -5.00
C GLY A 356 -19.72 11.33 -6.08
N GLU A 357 -20.11 12.27 -6.93
CA GLU A 357 -21.05 12.04 -8.01
C GLU A 357 -20.46 11.14 -9.10
N ALA A 358 -21.27 10.18 -9.57
CA ALA A 358 -20.89 9.29 -10.65
C ALA A 358 -20.89 10.03 -11.99
N ILE A 359 -19.78 9.96 -12.71
CA ILE A 359 -19.61 10.62 -14.01
C ILE A 359 -19.97 9.66 -15.14
N MET A 360 -19.54 8.40 -15.03
CA MET A 360 -19.81 7.36 -16.02
C MET A 360 -19.76 5.95 -15.42
N ASP A 361 -20.38 5.01 -16.12
CA ASP A 361 -20.35 3.59 -15.79
C ASP A 361 -19.51 2.82 -16.79
N ILE A 362 -18.60 1.99 -16.29
CA ILE A 362 -17.72 1.13 -17.10
C ILE A 362 -18.02 -0.34 -16.79
N VAL A 363 -18.24 -1.13 -17.84
CA VAL A 363 -18.37 -2.59 -17.74
C VAL A 363 -16.97 -3.19 -17.94
N PRO A 364 -16.40 -3.84 -16.92
CA PRO A 364 -15.08 -4.44 -17.04
C PRO A 364 -15.05 -5.52 -18.14
N MET A 365 -13.97 -5.51 -18.92
CA MET A 365 -13.65 -6.60 -19.85
C MET A 365 -12.59 -7.48 -19.17
N ASP A 366 -13.05 -8.55 -18.53
CA ASP A 366 -12.16 -9.48 -17.84
C ASP A 366 -11.61 -10.53 -18.80
N GLU A 367 -10.43 -11.05 -18.49
CA GLU A 367 -9.80 -12.16 -19.21
C GLU A 367 -10.45 -13.52 -18.89
N SER A 368 -11.35 -13.59 -17.92
CA SER A 368 -12.06 -14.79 -17.49
C SER A 368 -13.55 -14.53 -17.36
N LEU A 369 -14.38 -15.50 -17.73
CA LEU A 369 -15.82 -15.44 -17.55
C LEU A 369 -16.21 -16.14 -16.25
N LEU A 370 -17.26 -15.64 -15.62
CA LEU A 370 -17.91 -16.29 -14.50
C LEU A 370 -19.21 -16.94 -15.02
N VAL A 371 -19.39 -18.21 -14.71
CA VAL A 371 -20.60 -18.96 -15.06
C VAL A 371 -21.34 -19.28 -13.77
N GLU A 372 -22.59 -18.87 -13.67
CA GLU A 372 -23.47 -19.23 -12.57
C GLU A 372 -24.37 -20.37 -12.98
N VAL A 373 -24.24 -21.51 -12.32
CA VAL A 373 -25.03 -22.70 -12.58
C VAL A 373 -25.85 -23.14 -11.38
N ARG A 374 -26.99 -23.74 -11.63
CA ARG A 374 -27.94 -24.22 -10.64
C ARG A 374 -27.77 -25.72 -10.43
N VAL A 375 -27.37 -26.10 -9.25
CA VAL A 375 -27.15 -27.51 -8.87
C VAL A 375 -28.25 -27.97 -7.91
N ARG A 376 -28.74 -29.18 -8.09
CA ARG A 376 -29.77 -29.77 -7.23
C ARG A 376 -29.21 -30.07 -5.82
N PRO A 377 -30.04 -29.97 -4.77
CA PRO A 377 -29.59 -30.24 -3.41
C PRO A 377 -28.97 -31.61 -3.19
N GLN A 378 -29.41 -32.63 -3.94
CA GLN A 378 -28.87 -34.00 -3.84
C GLN A 378 -27.44 -34.15 -4.37
N ASP A 379 -26.98 -33.22 -5.24
CA ASP A 379 -25.69 -33.31 -5.91
C ASP A 379 -24.64 -32.42 -5.23
N VAL A 380 -25.07 -31.44 -4.43
CA VAL A 380 -24.18 -30.45 -3.79
C VAL A 380 -23.20 -31.07 -2.79
N ALA A 381 -23.57 -32.19 -2.17
CA ALA A 381 -22.75 -32.87 -1.16
C ALA A 381 -21.39 -33.36 -1.72
N PHE A 382 -21.31 -33.56 -3.02
CA PHE A 382 -20.12 -34.05 -3.73
C PHE A 382 -19.28 -32.93 -4.34
N LEU A 383 -19.74 -31.68 -4.27
CA LEU A 383 -19.05 -30.55 -4.85
C LEU A 383 -18.01 -29.99 -3.89
N ARG A 384 -16.87 -29.61 -4.45
CA ARG A 384 -15.76 -28.97 -3.72
C ARG A 384 -15.19 -27.84 -4.56
N PRO A 385 -14.83 -26.69 -3.97
CA PRO A 385 -14.08 -25.67 -4.67
C PRO A 385 -12.78 -26.24 -5.25
N GLY A 386 -12.46 -25.83 -6.48
CA GLY A 386 -11.29 -26.30 -7.23
C GLY A 386 -11.52 -27.49 -8.15
N GLN A 387 -12.70 -28.12 -8.15
CA GLN A 387 -13.03 -29.19 -9.09
C GLN A 387 -13.05 -28.68 -10.53
N ASP A 388 -12.62 -29.54 -11.45
CA ASP A 388 -12.65 -29.27 -12.88
C ASP A 388 -14.09 -29.35 -13.41
N VAL A 389 -14.43 -28.40 -14.25
CA VAL A 389 -15.77 -28.27 -14.85
C VAL A 389 -15.61 -28.04 -16.33
N MET A 390 -16.38 -28.78 -17.11
CA MET A 390 -16.50 -28.58 -18.56
C MET A 390 -17.77 -27.79 -18.85
N ILE A 391 -17.61 -26.57 -19.38
CA ILE A 391 -18.71 -25.66 -19.68
C ILE A 391 -19.07 -25.79 -21.17
N LYS A 392 -20.30 -26.21 -21.46
CA LYS A 392 -20.87 -26.35 -22.79
C LYS A 392 -21.80 -25.18 -23.05
N VAL A 393 -21.48 -24.34 -24.02
CA VAL A 393 -22.30 -23.19 -24.39
C VAL A 393 -23.39 -23.62 -25.33
N SER A 394 -24.65 -23.40 -24.97
CA SER A 394 -25.81 -23.86 -25.75
C SER A 394 -25.94 -23.23 -27.16
N ALA A 395 -25.27 -22.07 -27.37
CA ALA A 395 -25.25 -21.41 -28.68
C ALA A 395 -24.33 -22.10 -29.71
N TYR A 396 -23.43 -22.98 -29.24
CA TYR A 396 -22.47 -23.71 -30.10
C TYR A 396 -22.62 -25.21 -29.94
N ASP A 397 -22.50 -25.95 -31.05
CA ASP A 397 -22.57 -27.42 -31.00
C ASP A 397 -21.31 -27.96 -30.28
N PHE A 398 -21.53 -28.55 -29.11
CA PHE A 398 -20.45 -29.12 -28.29
C PHE A 398 -19.68 -30.23 -29.04
N SER A 399 -20.35 -31.02 -29.87
CA SER A 399 -19.72 -32.12 -30.61
C SER A 399 -18.73 -31.62 -31.65
N ILE A 400 -18.91 -30.38 -32.11
CA ILE A 400 -18.07 -29.74 -33.12
C ILE A 400 -17.01 -28.86 -32.44
N TYR A 401 -17.41 -27.99 -31.55
CA TYR A 401 -16.55 -26.92 -31.02
C TYR A 401 -15.94 -27.23 -29.63
N GLY A 402 -16.43 -28.32 -28.98
CA GLY A 402 -15.97 -28.68 -27.64
C GLY A 402 -16.58 -27.79 -26.57
N GLY A 403 -15.99 -27.81 -25.40
CA GLY A 403 -16.41 -26.99 -24.27
C GLY A 403 -15.26 -26.17 -23.70
N LEU A 404 -15.58 -25.19 -22.84
CA LEU A 404 -14.62 -24.38 -22.12
C LEU A 404 -14.22 -25.05 -20.81
N PRO A 405 -12.94 -25.29 -20.55
CA PRO A 405 -12.50 -25.76 -19.25
C PRO A 405 -12.63 -24.63 -18.21
N GLY A 406 -13.15 -24.97 -17.05
CA GLY A 406 -13.29 -24.08 -15.93
C GLY A 406 -13.01 -24.78 -14.61
N LYS A 407 -12.98 -23.99 -13.53
CA LYS A 407 -12.85 -24.50 -12.17
C LYS A 407 -13.99 -23.99 -11.31
N LEU A 408 -14.50 -24.87 -10.46
CA LEU A 408 -15.51 -24.51 -9.46
C LEU A 408 -14.89 -23.54 -8.44
N GLU A 409 -15.37 -22.30 -8.39
CA GLU A 409 -14.85 -21.24 -7.52
C GLU A 409 -15.54 -21.24 -6.16
N SER A 410 -16.86 -21.23 -6.15
CA SER A 410 -17.64 -21.19 -4.91
C SER A 410 -19.03 -21.82 -5.08
N ILE A 411 -19.59 -22.24 -3.95
CA ILE A 411 -20.94 -22.79 -3.81
C ILE A 411 -21.68 -21.87 -2.84
N SER A 412 -22.95 -21.54 -3.13
CA SER A 412 -23.77 -20.76 -2.19
C SER A 412 -23.91 -21.49 -0.86
N ALA A 413 -23.90 -20.72 0.24
CA ALA A 413 -24.05 -21.29 1.56
C ALA A 413 -25.47 -21.83 1.86
N ASP A 414 -26.46 -21.34 1.11
CA ASP A 414 -27.87 -21.70 1.31
C ASP A 414 -28.53 -21.98 -0.05
N THR A 415 -29.69 -22.65 0.01
CA THR A 415 -30.54 -22.92 -1.16
C THR A 415 -31.30 -21.67 -1.57
N ILE A 416 -31.50 -21.53 -2.86
CA ILE A 416 -32.30 -20.48 -3.48
C ILE A 416 -33.55 -21.14 -4.07
N GLU A 417 -34.72 -20.58 -3.81
CA GLU A 417 -35.97 -21.02 -4.38
C GLU A 417 -36.20 -20.37 -5.76
N ASP A 418 -36.47 -21.17 -6.79
CA ASP A 418 -36.84 -20.65 -8.08
C ASP A 418 -38.32 -20.24 -8.10
N LYS A 419 -38.74 -19.48 -9.11
CA LYS A 419 -40.14 -19.05 -9.34
C LYS A 419 -41.15 -20.21 -9.43
N LYS A 420 -40.64 -21.42 -9.61
CA LYS A 420 -41.46 -22.66 -9.69
C LYS A 420 -41.55 -23.41 -8.35
N GLY A 421 -40.89 -22.94 -7.28
CA GLY A 421 -40.85 -23.60 -5.97
C GLY A 421 -39.75 -24.67 -5.85
N ASP A 422 -38.86 -24.81 -6.83
CA ASP A 422 -37.73 -25.73 -6.76
C ASP A 422 -36.52 -25.08 -6.06
N PHE A 423 -35.91 -25.86 -5.17
CA PHE A 423 -34.70 -25.42 -4.44
C PHE A 423 -33.44 -25.86 -5.19
N TYR A 424 -32.48 -24.93 -5.31
CA TYR A 424 -31.17 -25.19 -5.92
C TYR A 424 -30.06 -24.44 -5.19
N TYR A 425 -28.83 -24.95 -5.33
CA TYR A 425 -27.61 -24.23 -4.93
C TYR A 425 -27.03 -23.50 -6.14
N LEU A 426 -26.65 -22.23 -5.93
CA LEU A 426 -25.95 -21.46 -6.94
C LEU A 426 -24.46 -21.77 -6.85
N VAL A 427 -23.91 -22.31 -7.91
CA VAL A 427 -22.48 -22.63 -8.03
C VAL A 427 -21.85 -21.70 -9.05
N LYS A 428 -20.72 -21.13 -8.67
CA LYS A 428 -19.93 -20.23 -9.51
C LYS A 428 -18.73 -20.98 -10.06
N VAL A 429 -18.58 -20.97 -11.37
CA VAL A 429 -17.49 -21.61 -12.11
C VAL A 429 -16.74 -20.53 -12.87
N ARG A 430 -15.43 -20.46 -12.67
CA ARG A 430 -14.55 -19.53 -13.38
C ARG A 430 -13.91 -20.23 -14.56
N THR A 431 -13.97 -19.61 -15.76
CA THR A 431 -13.29 -20.10 -16.95
C THR A 431 -11.88 -19.54 -17.03
N GLY A 432 -10.96 -20.28 -17.67
CA GLY A 432 -9.63 -19.81 -17.98
C GLY A 432 -9.56 -18.95 -19.25
N GLU A 433 -10.60 -19.04 -20.11
CA GLU A 433 -10.64 -18.37 -21.40
C GLU A 433 -12.01 -17.71 -21.61
N THR A 434 -12.06 -16.72 -22.50
CA THR A 434 -13.28 -15.94 -22.82
C THR A 434 -13.89 -16.32 -24.18
N ALA A 435 -13.22 -17.18 -24.93
CA ALA A 435 -13.66 -17.63 -26.24
C ALA A 435 -13.28 -19.10 -26.46
N ILE A 436 -14.09 -19.80 -27.20
CA ILE A 436 -13.76 -21.14 -27.70
C ILE A 436 -12.89 -20.97 -28.96
N ARG A 437 -11.70 -21.59 -28.97
CA ARG A 437 -10.76 -21.55 -30.11
C ARG A 437 -10.72 -22.90 -30.77
N ARG A 438 -10.98 -22.94 -32.07
CA ARG A 438 -10.83 -24.15 -32.91
C ARG A 438 -10.40 -23.77 -34.32
N ASN A 439 -9.30 -24.32 -34.82
CA ASN A 439 -8.78 -24.17 -36.17
C ASN A 439 -8.79 -22.74 -36.66
N ASP A 440 -8.38 -21.72 -36.29
CA ASP A 440 -8.47 -20.29 -36.69
C ASP A 440 -9.82 -19.59 -36.44
N GLU A 441 -10.85 -20.31 -36.01
CA GLU A 441 -12.11 -19.68 -35.59
C GLU A 441 -12.09 -19.33 -34.09
N ILE A 442 -12.34 -18.07 -33.77
CA ILE A 442 -12.49 -17.58 -32.39
C ILE A 442 -13.96 -17.29 -32.16
N LEU A 443 -14.60 -18.08 -31.31
CA LEU A 443 -16.02 -17.93 -30.97
C LEU A 443 -16.15 -17.22 -29.64
N PRO A 444 -16.47 -15.90 -29.61
CA PRO A 444 -16.56 -15.15 -28.39
C PRO A 444 -17.76 -15.55 -27.54
N ILE A 445 -17.58 -15.68 -26.25
CA ILE A 445 -18.67 -15.96 -25.31
C ILE A 445 -19.09 -14.64 -24.65
N ILE A 446 -20.38 -14.34 -24.75
CA ILE A 446 -20.98 -13.08 -24.28
C ILE A 446 -21.77 -13.35 -23.02
N PRO A 447 -21.68 -12.47 -22.00
CA PRO A 447 -22.55 -12.53 -20.82
C PRO A 447 -24.03 -12.62 -21.21
N GLY A 448 -24.77 -13.49 -20.54
CA GLY A 448 -26.18 -13.81 -20.87
C GLY A 448 -26.37 -15.09 -21.68
N MET A 449 -25.32 -15.69 -22.25
CA MET A 449 -25.42 -16.98 -22.94
C MET A 449 -25.77 -18.10 -21.94
N ILE A 450 -26.68 -18.99 -22.36
CA ILE A 450 -27.07 -20.18 -21.59
C ILE A 450 -25.98 -21.24 -21.74
N VAL A 451 -25.66 -21.91 -20.65
CA VAL A 451 -24.64 -22.95 -20.60
C VAL A 451 -25.10 -24.15 -19.79
N VAL A 452 -24.51 -25.31 -20.11
CA VAL A 452 -24.57 -26.50 -19.26
C VAL A 452 -23.16 -26.78 -18.74
N ALA A 453 -23.01 -26.87 -17.45
CA ALA A 453 -21.74 -27.20 -16.80
C ALA A 453 -21.75 -28.66 -16.36
N ASP A 454 -20.75 -29.40 -16.83
CA ASP A 454 -20.48 -30.78 -16.41
C ASP A 454 -19.39 -30.74 -15.31
N ILE A 455 -19.82 -30.85 -14.06
CA ILE A 455 -18.92 -30.81 -12.91
C ILE A 455 -18.43 -32.22 -12.62
N ILE A 456 -17.13 -32.45 -12.65
CA ILE A 456 -16.52 -33.74 -12.36
C ILE A 456 -16.49 -33.97 -10.87
N ILE A 457 -17.33 -34.88 -10.37
CA ILE A 457 -17.48 -35.17 -8.95
C ILE A 457 -16.65 -36.38 -8.46
N GLY A 458 -16.25 -37.24 -9.40
CA GLY A 458 -15.41 -38.38 -9.07
C GLY A 458 -15.18 -39.31 -10.25
N LYS A 459 -14.49 -40.42 -10.00
CA LYS A 459 -14.29 -41.51 -10.97
C LYS A 459 -14.93 -42.77 -10.43
N LYS A 460 -15.77 -43.44 -11.23
CA LYS A 460 -16.37 -44.72 -10.92
C LYS A 460 -15.94 -45.75 -11.94
N THR A 461 -15.97 -47.03 -11.58
CA THR A 461 -15.69 -48.08 -12.53
C THR A 461 -16.93 -48.43 -13.35
N VAL A 462 -16.72 -48.95 -14.56
CA VAL A 462 -17.83 -49.46 -15.42
C VAL A 462 -18.68 -50.49 -14.66
N LEU A 463 -18.02 -51.31 -13.85
CA LEU A 463 -18.68 -52.32 -13.01
C LEU A 463 -19.61 -51.70 -11.97
N ASP A 464 -19.18 -50.65 -11.28
CA ASP A 464 -19.97 -49.90 -10.29
C ASP A 464 -21.22 -49.27 -10.95
N TYR A 465 -21.06 -48.76 -12.20
CA TYR A 465 -22.16 -48.17 -12.92
C TYR A 465 -23.26 -49.21 -13.27
N ILE A 466 -22.84 -50.39 -13.76
CA ILE A 466 -23.75 -51.48 -14.11
C ILE A 466 -24.42 -52.11 -12.87
N LEU A 467 -23.69 -52.21 -11.74
CA LEU A 467 -24.20 -52.80 -10.49
C LEU A 467 -25.08 -51.83 -9.67
N LYS A 468 -24.97 -50.50 -9.89
CA LYS A 468 -25.72 -49.47 -9.15
C LYS A 468 -27.23 -49.73 -9.06
N PRO A 469 -27.96 -50.07 -10.17
CA PRO A 469 -29.40 -50.37 -10.09
C PRO A 469 -29.70 -51.64 -9.24
N VAL A 470 -28.84 -52.67 -9.36
CA VAL A 470 -29.00 -53.94 -8.61
C VAL A 470 -28.78 -53.69 -7.12
N MET A 471 -27.72 -52.91 -6.77
CA MET A 471 -27.43 -52.56 -5.37
C MET A 471 -28.55 -51.70 -4.77
N LYS A 472 -29.09 -50.75 -5.52
CA LYS A 472 -30.22 -49.90 -5.10
C LYS A 472 -31.50 -50.71 -4.93
N ALA A 473 -31.80 -51.67 -5.81
CA ALA A 473 -32.92 -52.58 -5.68
C ALA A 473 -32.79 -53.47 -4.42
N ARG A 474 -31.58 -53.99 -4.17
CA ARG A 474 -31.30 -54.81 -2.95
C ARG A 474 -31.46 -53.99 -1.67
N GLN A 475 -30.98 -52.74 -1.60
CA GLN A 475 -31.15 -51.87 -0.46
C GLN A 475 -32.63 -51.55 -0.20
N ASN A 476 -33.38 -51.23 -1.22
CA ASN A 476 -34.80 -50.87 -1.12
C ASN A 476 -35.72 -52.10 -0.83
N ALA A 477 -35.35 -53.32 -1.31
CA ALA A 477 -36.12 -54.54 -1.07
C ALA A 477 -35.88 -55.16 0.31
N LEU A 478 -34.79 -54.81 1.00
CA LEU A 478 -34.43 -55.34 2.31
C LEU A 478 -34.70 -54.35 3.48
N THR A 479 -35.19 -53.15 3.16
CA THR A 479 -35.65 -52.17 4.15
C THR A 479 -37.16 -52.05 4.06
N GLU A 480 -37.86 -52.86 4.87
CA GLU A 480 -39.27 -52.64 5.21
C GLU A 480 -39.35 -51.43 6.17
N ARG A 481 -40.33 -50.59 5.88
CA ARG A 481 -40.67 -49.47 6.77
C ARG A 481 -41.76 -49.90 7.70
#